data_f835d9006d59ff7349a28da9b39c818b
#
_entry.id   f835d9006d59ff7349a28da9b39c818b
#
_cell.length_a   1.000
_cell.length_b   1.000
_cell.length_c   1.000
_cell.angle_alpha   90.00
_cell.angle_beta   90.00
_cell.angle_gamma   90.00
#
_symmetry.space_group_name_H-M   'P 1'
#
loop_
_entity.id
_entity.type
_entity.pdbx_description
1 polymer ?
#
loop_
_entity_poly.entity_id
_entity_poly.type
_entity_poly.pdbx_seq_one_letter_code
_entity_poly.pdbx_strand_id
1 'polypeptide(L)'
;MTALEARKRLVDKALTFVGTTEGSITHHWIINEYNKISPLPRGYKMQYTDAWCATFVSVCAKMAGMLDIIPAECGCPEMVRKFQAMGRWQERDDYRPALGDIAFYDWGHNAGDNRGTPAHVGIVTAVYTDSFVITEGNRSDAVRNITVKVNDSNLRGFGLPDFARWLIDHGYTNIGGDFPVNEEPSKWAREAWQWAKEKKITDGSRPHDTCTREELVTMLYRYHKMEEDL
;
A
#
# COMPACT_ATOMS: atom_id res chain seq x y z
N MET A 1 -6.09 2.72 -16.68
CA MET A 1 -5.40 2.97 -15.38
C MET A 1 -4.81 1.65 -14.91
N THR A 2 -3.56 1.63 -14.52
CA THR A 2 -2.86 0.47 -13.94
C THR A 2 -3.01 0.46 -12.41
N ALA A 3 -2.69 -0.64 -11.75
CA ALA A 3 -2.71 -0.72 -10.29
C ALA A 3 -1.69 0.26 -9.66
N LEU A 4 -0.54 0.48 -10.30
CA LEU A 4 0.44 1.49 -9.87
C LEU A 4 -0.13 2.92 -9.96
N GLU A 5 -0.85 3.25 -11.02
CA GLU A 5 -1.51 4.56 -11.14
C GLU A 5 -2.63 4.73 -10.11
N ALA A 6 -3.38 3.65 -9.80
CA ALA A 6 -4.37 3.67 -8.73
C ALA A 6 -3.70 3.89 -7.35
N ARG A 7 -2.61 3.19 -7.05
CA ARG A 7 -1.80 3.40 -5.85
C ARG A 7 -1.29 4.84 -5.76
N LYS A 8 -0.71 5.36 -6.83
CA LYS A 8 -0.24 6.77 -6.91
C LYS A 8 -1.38 7.76 -6.67
N ARG A 9 -2.58 7.50 -7.18
CA ARG A 9 -3.75 8.35 -6.94
C ARG A 9 -4.07 8.49 -5.45
N LEU A 10 -3.97 7.42 -4.65
CA LEU A 10 -4.12 7.49 -3.19
C LEU A 10 -2.98 8.27 -2.54
N VAL A 11 -1.75 7.95 -2.92
CA VAL A 11 -0.51 8.59 -2.43
C VAL A 11 -0.55 10.10 -2.66
N ASP A 12 -0.92 10.54 -3.87
CA ASP A 12 -1.02 11.95 -4.21
C ASP A 12 -2.02 12.69 -3.31
N LYS A 13 -3.16 12.03 -2.96
CA LYS A 13 -4.11 12.63 -2.01
C LYS A 13 -3.49 12.82 -0.63
N ALA A 14 -2.76 11.84 -0.11
CA ALA A 14 -2.09 11.97 1.18
C ALA A 14 -1.05 13.09 1.18
N LEU A 15 -0.23 13.17 0.14
CA LEU A 15 0.85 14.15 0.02
C LEU A 15 0.35 15.61 -0.07
N THR A 16 -0.87 15.85 -0.60
CA THR A 16 -1.44 17.21 -0.66
C THR A 16 -1.65 17.84 0.72
N PHE A 17 -1.72 17.03 1.77
CA PHE A 17 -1.97 17.50 3.13
C PHE A 17 -0.71 17.67 3.99
N VAL A 18 0.46 17.29 3.50
CA VAL A 18 1.70 17.40 4.29
C VAL A 18 1.92 18.83 4.76
N GLY A 19 2.18 18.98 6.06
CA GLY A 19 2.30 20.28 6.74
C GLY A 19 1.00 20.83 7.31
N THR A 20 -0.16 20.18 7.09
CA THR A 20 -1.40 20.54 7.79
C THR A 20 -1.24 20.34 9.30
N THR A 21 -1.56 21.35 10.09
CA THR A 21 -1.53 21.30 11.56
C THR A 21 -2.93 21.18 12.13
N GLU A 22 -3.06 20.55 13.29
CA GLU A 22 -4.30 20.52 14.06
C GLU A 22 -4.81 21.95 14.33
N GLY A 23 -6.11 22.12 14.32
CA GLY A 23 -6.76 23.44 14.47
C GLY A 23 -6.72 24.33 13.21
N SER A 24 -5.96 23.95 12.16
CA SER A 24 -5.97 24.70 10.90
C SER A 24 -7.28 24.53 10.11
N ILE A 25 -7.54 25.41 9.16
CA ILE A 25 -8.70 25.33 8.25
C ILE A 25 -8.70 23.99 7.51
N THR A 26 -7.51 23.52 7.07
CA THR A 26 -7.37 22.24 6.35
C THR A 26 -7.66 21.05 7.28
N HIS A 27 -7.21 21.09 8.54
CA HIS A 27 -7.57 20.05 9.51
C HIS A 27 -9.11 20.01 9.75
N HIS A 28 -9.75 21.15 9.97
CA HIS A 28 -11.20 21.22 10.10
C HIS A 28 -11.91 20.70 8.85
N TRP A 29 -11.37 20.97 7.67
CA TRP A 29 -11.89 20.44 6.42
C TRP A 29 -11.79 18.90 6.38
N ILE A 30 -10.66 18.30 6.79
CA ILE A 30 -10.49 16.84 6.87
C ILE A 30 -11.57 16.22 7.78
N ILE A 31 -11.77 16.77 8.99
CA ILE A 31 -12.78 16.27 9.91
C ILE A 31 -14.18 16.39 9.30
N ASN A 32 -14.50 17.52 8.68
CA ASN A 32 -15.79 17.75 8.05
C ASN A 32 -16.03 16.82 6.85
N GLU A 33 -14.99 16.51 6.05
CA GLU A 33 -15.09 15.55 4.94
C GLU A 33 -15.31 14.11 5.41
N TYR A 34 -14.69 13.71 6.52
CA TYR A 34 -14.98 12.43 7.15
C TYR A 34 -16.45 12.37 7.60
N ASN A 35 -16.95 13.40 8.25
CA ASN A 35 -18.31 13.48 8.76
C ASN A 35 -19.41 13.45 7.67
N LYS A 36 -19.02 13.61 6.40
CA LYS A 36 -19.91 13.46 5.23
C LYS A 36 -19.92 12.02 4.67
N ILE A 37 -19.14 11.09 5.21
CA ILE A 37 -19.16 9.69 4.77
C ILE A 37 -20.51 9.07 5.16
N SER A 38 -21.17 8.41 4.22
CA SER A 38 -22.46 7.76 4.46
C SER A 38 -22.45 6.30 4.01
N PRO A 39 -22.82 5.35 4.86
CA PRO A 39 -23.12 5.53 6.29
C PRO A 39 -21.88 5.96 7.08
N LEU A 40 -22.06 6.80 8.08
CA LEU A 40 -20.97 7.24 8.94
C LEU A 40 -20.46 6.06 9.79
N PRO A 41 -19.17 5.73 9.75
CA PRO A 41 -18.63 4.60 10.50
C PRO A 41 -19.00 4.67 11.98
N ARG A 42 -19.58 3.59 12.50
CA ARG A 42 -20.10 3.48 13.88
C ARG A 42 -21.07 4.60 14.30
N GLY A 43 -21.57 5.40 13.37
CA GLY A 43 -22.42 6.57 13.67
C GLY A 43 -21.71 7.69 14.42
N TYR A 44 -20.38 7.61 14.59
CA TYR A 44 -19.62 8.58 15.36
C TYR A 44 -19.21 9.79 14.52
N LYS A 45 -19.69 10.96 14.92
CA LYS A 45 -19.33 12.24 14.31
C LYS A 45 -18.06 12.79 14.96
N MET A 46 -16.97 12.80 14.23
CA MET A 46 -15.66 13.30 14.66
C MET A 46 -15.72 14.77 15.08
N GLN A 47 -15.05 15.08 16.18
CA GLN A 47 -14.83 16.44 16.68
C GLN A 47 -13.41 16.91 16.28
N TYR A 48 -13.19 18.23 16.30
CA TYR A 48 -11.88 18.81 15.95
C TYR A 48 -10.77 18.51 16.95
N THR A 49 -11.11 18.02 18.13
CA THR A 49 -10.20 17.66 19.22
C THR A 49 -9.95 16.16 19.33
N ASP A 50 -10.56 15.36 18.46
CA ASP A 50 -10.36 13.92 18.46
C ASP A 50 -9.06 13.54 17.76
N ALA A 51 -8.48 12.40 18.13
CA ALA A 51 -7.34 11.83 17.40
C ALA A 51 -7.75 11.48 15.95
N TRP A 52 -7.11 12.05 14.96
CA TRP A 52 -7.57 12.04 13.56
C TRP A 52 -6.67 11.29 12.57
N CYS A 53 -5.76 10.41 13.04
CA CYS A 53 -4.91 9.63 12.15
C CYS A 53 -5.70 8.69 11.21
N ALA A 54 -6.65 7.91 11.75
CA ALA A 54 -7.50 7.03 10.95
C ALA A 54 -8.51 7.82 10.10
N THR A 55 -8.99 8.94 10.62
CA THR A 55 -9.83 9.91 9.88
C THR A 55 -9.10 10.45 8.65
N PHE A 56 -7.82 10.80 8.79
CA PHE A 56 -6.98 11.24 7.68
C PHE A 56 -6.90 10.19 6.56
N VAL A 57 -6.59 8.93 6.91
CA VAL A 57 -6.55 7.82 5.94
C VAL A 57 -7.89 7.65 5.24
N SER A 58 -8.99 7.69 6.00
CA SER A 58 -10.36 7.57 5.47
C SER A 58 -10.72 8.68 4.48
N VAL A 59 -10.30 9.92 4.77
CA VAL A 59 -10.53 11.06 3.87
C VAL A 59 -9.68 10.96 2.61
N CYS A 60 -8.41 10.55 2.71
CA CYS A 60 -7.59 10.29 1.54
C CYS A 60 -8.20 9.20 0.63
N ALA A 61 -8.69 8.10 1.22
CA ALA A 61 -9.39 7.04 0.50
C ALA A 61 -10.68 7.56 -0.17
N LYS A 62 -11.49 8.36 0.54
CA LYS A 62 -12.69 9.00 -0.01
C LYS A 62 -12.36 9.89 -1.21
N MET A 63 -11.33 10.74 -1.10
CA MET A 63 -10.90 11.62 -2.18
C MET A 63 -10.35 10.86 -3.39
N ALA A 64 -9.75 9.71 -3.15
CA ALA A 64 -9.29 8.82 -4.21
C ALA A 64 -10.43 8.00 -4.85
N GLY A 65 -11.62 7.93 -4.22
CA GLY A 65 -12.75 7.09 -4.64
C GLY A 65 -12.53 5.61 -4.30
N MET A 66 -11.87 5.30 -3.16
CA MET A 66 -11.37 3.96 -2.81
C MET A 66 -11.91 3.44 -1.48
N LEU A 67 -13.08 3.92 -1.04
CA LEU A 67 -13.69 3.48 0.23
C LEU A 67 -14.16 2.00 0.21
N ASP A 68 -14.27 1.41 -0.94
CA ASP A 68 -14.60 0.00 -1.17
C ASP A 68 -13.41 -0.95 -0.91
N ILE A 69 -12.18 -0.45 -1.03
CA ILE A 69 -10.94 -1.22 -0.77
C ILE A 69 -10.15 -0.71 0.45
N ILE A 70 -10.46 0.48 0.94
CA ILE A 70 -9.88 1.06 2.15
C ILE A 70 -11.05 1.45 3.07
N PRO A 71 -11.33 0.65 4.11
CA PRO A 71 -12.51 0.86 4.94
C PRO A 71 -12.43 2.18 5.71
N ALA A 72 -13.46 3.01 5.59
CA ALA A 72 -13.55 4.23 6.38
C ALA A 72 -13.69 3.93 7.88
N GLU A 73 -12.86 4.58 8.69
CA GLU A 73 -12.89 4.57 10.15
C GLU A 73 -12.21 5.79 10.76
N CYS A 74 -12.57 6.08 12.02
CA CYS A 74 -11.90 7.07 12.85
C CYS A 74 -11.06 6.46 13.99
N GLY A 75 -11.05 5.12 14.11
CA GLY A 75 -10.27 4.39 15.10
C GLY A 75 -9.41 3.31 14.47
N CYS A 76 -8.13 3.27 14.85
CA CYS A 76 -7.17 2.31 14.29
C CYS A 76 -7.57 0.84 14.53
N PRO A 77 -8.00 0.43 15.74
CA PRO A 77 -8.40 -0.96 15.97
C PRO A 77 -9.56 -1.42 15.08
N GLU A 78 -10.54 -0.55 14.86
CA GLU A 78 -11.69 -0.86 14.02
C GLU A 78 -11.30 -0.96 12.53
N MET A 79 -10.41 -0.08 12.07
CA MET A 79 -9.89 -0.12 10.71
C MET A 79 -9.14 -1.43 10.47
N VAL A 80 -8.31 -1.88 11.42
CA VAL A 80 -7.61 -3.18 11.34
C VAL A 80 -8.61 -4.34 11.28
N ARG A 81 -9.64 -4.36 12.15
CA ARG A 81 -10.67 -5.41 12.10
C ARG A 81 -11.37 -5.49 10.75
N LYS A 82 -11.62 -4.35 10.11
CA LYS A 82 -12.20 -4.31 8.77
C LYS A 82 -11.24 -4.88 7.72
N PHE A 83 -9.95 -4.53 7.74
CA PHE A 83 -8.96 -5.14 6.85
C PHE A 83 -8.84 -6.65 7.09
N GLN A 84 -8.88 -7.11 8.33
CA GLN A 84 -8.90 -8.54 8.66
C GLN A 84 -10.15 -9.24 8.10
N ALA A 85 -11.33 -8.64 8.27
CA ALA A 85 -12.58 -9.17 7.72
C ALA A 85 -12.59 -9.24 6.19
N MET A 86 -11.88 -8.34 5.52
CA MET A 86 -11.68 -8.34 4.08
C MET A 86 -10.61 -9.36 3.61
N GLY A 87 -9.90 -10.05 4.54
CA GLY A 87 -8.74 -10.89 4.21
C GLY A 87 -7.55 -10.09 3.67
N ARG A 88 -7.45 -8.81 4.03
CA ARG A 88 -6.47 -7.83 3.53
C ARG A 88 -5.58 -7.27 4.63
N TRP A 89 -5.20 -8.12 5.60
CA TRP A 89 -4.33 -7.78 6.71
C TRP A 89 -3.03 -8.57 6.67
N GLN A 90 -1.89 -7.93 6.89
CA GLN A 90 -0.56 -8.53 6.91
C GLN A 90 0.18 -8.15 8.19
N GLU A 91 0.66 -9.13 8.95
CA GLU A 91 1.37 -8.97 10.24
C GLU A 91 2.83 -9.42 10.21
N ARG A 92 3.34 -9.90 9.08
CA ARG A 92 4.72 -10.39 9.01
C ARG A 92 5.72 -9.24 9.19
N ASP A 93 6.69 -9.40 10.08
CA ASP A 93 7.72 -8.38 10.37
C ASP A 93 8.62 -8.11 9.15
N ASP A 94 8.86 -9.14 8.33
CA ASP A 94 9.67 -9.04 7.11
C ASP A 94 8.88 -8.54 5.89
N TYR A 95 7.62 -8.16 6.07
CA TYR A 95 6.81 -7.64 4.97
C TYR A 95 7.39 -6.32 4.44
N ARG A 96 7.56 -6.26 3.13
CA ARG A 96 7.98 -5.05 2.41
C ARG A 96 6.75 -4.38 1.82
N PRO A 97 6.31 -3.24 2.37
CA PRO A 97 5.09 -2.60 1.90
C PRO A 97 5.25 -2.03 0.49
N ALA A 98 4.14 -1.94 -0.22
CA ALA A 98 4.03 -1.24 -1.49
C ALA A 98 3.41 0.15 -1.31
N LEU A 99 3.52 1.01 -2.32
CA LEU A 99 2.83 2.31 -2.34
C LEU A 99 1.33 2.12 -2.08
N GLY A 100 0.77 2.95 -1.23
CA GLY A 100 -0.66 2.93 -0.91
C GLY A 100 -1.09 1.85 0.08
N ASP A 101 -0.19 1.00 0.59
CA ASP A 101 -0.49 0.15 1.72
C ASP A 101 -0.72 1.01 2.97
N ILE A 102 -1.53 0.53 3.91
CA ILE A 102 -1.91 1.26 5.12
C ILE A 102 -1.13 0.68 6.29
N ALA A 103 -0.17 1.45 6.81
CA ALA A 103 0.70 1.01 7.90
C ALA A 103 0.12 1.38 9.26
N PHE A 104 0.12 0.43 10.18
CA PHE A 104 -0.37 0.60 11.55
C PHE A 104 0.75 0.42 12.56
N TYR A 105 0.70 1.22 13.63
CA TYR A 105 1.66 1.19 14.72
C TYR A 105 1.04 0.73 16.03
N ASP A 106 1.87 0.09 16.83
CA ASP A 106 1.66 -0.12 18.25
C ASP A 106 2.91 0.29 19.02
N TRP A 107 2.81 1.35 19.79
CA TRP A 107 3.92 1.85 20.61
C TRP A 107 3.90 1.31 22.04
N GLY A 108 2.92 0.51 22.41
CA GLY A 108 2.69 0.04 23.78
C GLY A 108 3.27 -1.34 24.10
N HIS A 109 3.76 -2.06 23.10
CA HIS A 109 4.20 -3.45 23.25
C HIS A 109 5.64 -3.69 22.80
N ASN A 110 6.22 -4.79 23.29
CA ASN A 110 7.55 -5.23 22.88
C ASN A 110 7.57 -5.54 21.38
N ALA A 111 8.63 -5.11 20.73
CA ALA A 111 8.90 -5.37 19.35
C ALA A 111 8.61 -6.81 18.92
N GLY A 112 7.82 -6.98 17.87
CA GLY A 112 7.69 -8.27 17.16
C GLY A 112 6.73 -9.28 17.77
N ASP A 113 5.89 -8.93 18.77
CA ASP A 113 4.89 -9.87 19.29
C ASP A 113 3.53 -9.83 18.55
N ASN A 114 3.32 -8.84 17.67
CA ASN A 114 2.11 -8.66 16.85
C ASN A 114 0.77 -8.72 17.64
N ARG A 115 0.79 -8.42 18.95
CA ARG A 115 -0.35 -8.57 19.85
C ARG A 115 -0.98 -7.28 20.31
N GLY A 116 -0.29 -6.15 20.11
CA GLY A 116 -0.72 -4.86 20.61
C GLY A 116 -1.96 -4.30 19.92
N THR A 117 -2.56 -3.32 20.59
CA THR A 117 -3.68 -2.58 20.03
C THR A 117 -3.15 -1.47 19.11
N PRO A 118 -3.54 -1.45 17.83
CA PRO A 118 -3.10 -0.39 16.92
C PRO A 118 -3.44 1.00 17.45
N ALA A 119 -2.41 1.82 17.67
CA ALA A 119 -2.55 3.16 18.26
C ALA A 119 -2.46 4.29 17.21
N HIS A 120 -1.88 4.01 16.03
CA HIS A 120 -1.68 5.00 14.98
C HIS A 120 -1.70 4.36 13.59
N VAL A 121 -1.89 5.19 12.56
CA VAL A 121 -2.00 4.72 11.17
C VAL A 121 -1.59 5.81 10.18
N GLY A 122 -1.02 5.38 9.04
CA GLY A 122 -0.74 6.24 7.91
C GLY A 122 -0.69 5.47 6.59
N ILE A 123 -0.43 6.18 5.51
CA ILE A 123 -0.39 5.66 4.13
C ILE A 123 1.07 5.58 3.69
N VAL A 124 1.50 4.44 3.15
CA VAL A 124 2.84 4.28 2.57
C VAL A 124 2.93 5.09 1.28
N THR A 125 3.81 6.12 1.26
CA THR A 125 3.91 7.10 0.16
C THR A 125 5.22 7.06 -0.60
N ALA A 126 6.25 6.39 -0.08
CA ALA A 126 7.46 6.05 -0.82
C ALA A 126 8.05 4.74 -0.30
N VAL A 127 8.76 4.00 -1.16
CA VAL A 127 9.37 2.70 -0.81
C VAL A 127 10.82 2.70 -1.31
N TYR A 128 11.74 2.24 -0.45
CA TYR A 128 13.17 2.08 -0.72
C TYR A 128 13.61 0.66 -0.35
N THR A 129 14.85 0.33 -0.59
CA THR A 129 15.38 -1.03 -0.34
C THR A 129 15.17 -1.51 1.11
N ASP A 130 15.49 -0.68 2.11
CA ASP A 130 15.45 -1.07 3.54
C ASP A 130 14.58 -0.15 4.40
N SER A 131 13.83 0.74 3.78
CA SER A 131 12.95 1.68 4.45
C SER A 131 11.80 2.10 3.54
N PHE A 132 10.81 2.75 4.13
CA PHE A 132 9.68 3.35 3.41
C PHE A 132 9.23 4.61 4.13
N VAL A 133 8.47 5.44 3.42
CA VAL A 133 7.87 6.66 4.00
C VAL A 133 6.40 6.43 4.21
N ILE A 134 5.92 6.80 5.38
CA ILE A 134 4.51 6.83 5.73
C ILE A 134 4.08 8.28 5.89
N THR A 135 3.00 8.68 5.21
CA THR A 135 2.34 9.97 5.45
C THR A 135 1.22 9.77 6.45
N GLU A 136 1.33 10.44 7.57
CA GLU A 136 0.50 10.23 8.76
C GLU A 136 -0.25 11.51 9.13
N GLY A 137 -1.55 11.42 9.37
CA GLY A 137 -2.30 12.47 10.06
C GLY A 137 -2.11 12.38 11.58
N ASN A 138 -2.28 13.48 12.28
CA ASN A 138 -2.16 13.55 13.74
C ASN A 138 -0.78 13.07 14.30
N ARG A 139 0.27 13.15 13.51
CA ARG A 139 1.62 12.89 13.99
C ARG A 139 2.19 14.14 14.63
N SER A 140 2.24 14.20 15.96
CA SER A 140 2.53 15.43 16.70
C SER A 140 1.67 16.60 16.16
N ASP A 141 0.36 16.40 16.18
CA ASP A 141 -0.68 17.35 15.80
C ASP A 141 -0.55 17.91 14.37
N ALA A 142 0.01 17.11 13.45
CA ALA A 142 0.18 17.52 12.06
C ALA A 142 0.13 16.34 11.07
N VAL A 143 0.03 16.64 9.78
CA VAL A 143 0.35 15.68 8.70
C VAL A 143 1.83 15.70 8.43
N ARG A 144 2.49 14.56 8.61
CA ARG A 144 3.95 14.41 8.46
C ARG A 144 4.34 13.20 7.63
N ASN A 145 5.48 13.30 6.98
CA ASN A 145 6.17 12.17 6.36
C ASN A 145 7.17 11.60 7.35
N ILE A 146 7.07 10.32 7.65
CA ILE A 146 7.95 9.60 8.57
C ILE A 146 8.66 8.48 7.80
N THR A 147 9.99 8.47 7.83
CA THR A 147 10.76 7.34 7.28
C THR A 147 10.87 6.24 8.33
N VAL A 148 10.49 5.03 7.96
CA VAL A 148 10.46 3.85 8.81
C VAL A 148 11.31 2.76 8.17
N LYS A 149 12.06 2.00 8.95
CA LYS A 149 12.80 0.83 8.47
C LYS A 149 11.86 -0.36 8.27
N VAL A 150 12.17 -1.21 7.29
CA VAL A 150 11.58 -2.54 7.25
C VAL A 150 11.93 -3.26 8.56
N ASN A 151 11.01 -3.98 9.15
CA ASN A 151 11.12 -4.62 10.48
C ASN A 151 11.22 -3.63 11.67
N ASP A 152 10.68 -2.39 11.52
CA ASP A 152 10.58 -1.50 12.68
C ASP A 152 9.66 -2.12 13.74
N SER A 153 10.15 -2.19 14.95
CA SER A 153 9.49 -2.86 16.07
C SER A 153 8.17 -2.21 16.52
N ASN A 154 7.90 -1.00 16.10
CA ASN A 154 6.64 -0.32 16.39
C ASN A 154 5.56 -0.60 15.32
N LEU A 155 5.91 -1.27 14.24
CA LEU A 155 4.93 -1.65 13.23
C LEU A 155 4.07 -2.80 13.73
N ARG A 156 2.76 -2.59 13.75
CA ARG A 156 1.78 -3.61 14.13
C ARG A 156 1.35 -4.47 12.93
N GLY A 157 1.41 -3.93 11.75
CA GLY A 157 1.02 -4.61 10.52
C GLY A 157 0.50 -3.65 9.46
N PHE A 158 -0.03 -4.21 8.38
CA PHE A 158 -0.44 -3.48 7.19
C PHE A 158 -1.82 -3.90 6.70
N GLY A 159 -2.66 -2.92 6.39
CA GLY A 159 -3.83 -3.10 5.53
C GLY A 159 -3.41 -3.08 4.07
N LEU A 160 -3.88 -4.04 3.28
CA LEU A 160 -3.49 -4.23 1.88
C LEU A 160 -4.69 -3.94 0.96
N PRO A 161 -4.90 -2.69 0.50
CA PRO A 161 -5.99 -2.37 -0.41
C PRO A 161 -5.90 -3.15 -1.72
N ASP A 162 -7.02 -3.71 -2.19
CA ASP A 162 -7.08 -4.47 -3.43
C ASP A 162 -7.25 -3.56 -4.64
N PHE A 163 -6.18 -2.88 -5.01
CA PHE A 163 -6.20 -1.96 -6.17
C PHE A 163 -6.56 -2.67 -7.48
N ALA A 164 -6.19 -3.95 -7.64
CA ALA A 164 -6.55 -4.71 -8.83
C ALA A 164 -8.07 -4.92 -8.90
N ARG A 165 -8.68 -5.32 -7.80
CA ARG A 165 -10.14 -5.47 -7.69
C ARG A 165 -10.84 -4.13 -7.90
N TRP A 166 -10.35 -3.05 -7.28
CA TRP A 166 -10.89 -1.71 -7.45
C TRP A 166 -10.93 -1.29 -8.92
N LEU A 167 -9.86 -1.56 -9.69
CA LEU A 167 -9.82 -1.27 -11.12
C LEU A 167 -10.90 -2.03 -11.90
N ILE A 168 -11.07 -3.33 -11.62
CA ILE A 168 -12.12 -4.16 -12.25
C ILE A 168 -13.49 -3.57 -12.00
N ASP A 169 -13.79 -3.30 -10.73
CA ASP A 169 -15.10 -2.83 -10.28
C ASP A 169 -15.45 -1.43 -10.82
N HIS A 170 -14.44 -0.64 -11.18
CA HIS A 170 -14.59 0.69 -11.79
C HIS A 170 -14.42 0.69 -13.33
N GLY A 171 -14.48 -0.48 -13.97
CA GLY A 171 -14.53 -0.62 -15.43
C GLY A 171 -13.20 -0.38 -16.16
N TYR A 172 -12.08 -0.44 -15.45
CA TYR A 172 -10.77 -0.39 -16.08
C TYR A 172 -10.40 -1.77 -16.64
N THR A 173 -10.58 -1.97 -17.95
CA THR A 173 -10.36 -3.27 -18.62
C THR A 173 -8.88 -3.58 -18.91
N ASN A 174 -8.01 -2.59 -18.92
CA ASN A 174 -6.55 -2.77 -19.01
C ASN A 174 -5.95 -2.89 -17.61
N ILE A 175 -6.33 -3.95 -16.92
CA ILE A 175 -5.63 -4.37 -15.71
C ILE A 175 -4.41 -5.15 -16.17
N GLY A 176 -3.48 -4.46 -16.79
CA GLY A 176 -2.10 -4.93 -16.80
C GLY A 176 -1.75 -5.10 -15.32
N GLY A 177 -1.29 -6.28 -14.93
CA GLY A 177 -0.67 -6.45 -13.62
C GLY A 177 0.22 -5.25 -13.32
N ASP A 178 0.69 -5.06 -12.11
CA ASP A 178 1.48 -3.89 -11.65
C ASP A 178 2.66 -3.49 -12.56
N PHE A 179 2.67 -3.98 -13.78
CA PHE A 179 3.73 -3.91 -14.78
C PHE A 179 3.17 -3.44 -16.12
N PRO A 180 3.80 -2.48 -16.77
CA PRO A 180 3.49 -2.15 -18.15
C PRO A 180 3.71 -3.41 -19.00
N VAL A 181 2.64 -3.92 -19.62
CA VAL A 181 2.62 -5.17 -20.43
C VAL A 181 3.51 -5.08 -21.67
N ASN A 182 4.28 -4.00 -21.82
CA ASN A 182 5.11 -3.78 -23.00
C ASN A 182 6.35 -2.90 -22.69
N GLU A 183 6.98 -3.06 -21.52
CA GLU A 183 8.33 -2.54 -21.37
C GLU A 183 9.29 -3.40 -22.18
N GLU A 184 9.89 -2.78 -23.18
CA GLU A 184 11.02 -3.43 -23.84
C GLU A 184 12.18 -3.60 -22.86
N PRO A 185 12.86 -4.74 -22.87
CA PRO A 185 14.04 -4.92 -22.04
C PRO A 185 15.10 -3.88 -22.37
N SER A 186 15.90 -3.51 -21.38
CA SER A 186 17.03 -2.60 -21.58
C SER A 186 17.88 -3.02 -22.78
N LYS A 187 18.44 -2.05 -23.50
CA LYS A 187 19.20 -2.33 -24.72
C LYS A 187 20.25 -3.43 -24.56
N TRP A 188 20.92 -3.48 -23.41
CA TRP A 188 21.94 -4.47 -23.10
C TRP A 188 21.37 -5.88 -22.85
N ALA A 189 20.08 -6.00 -22.49
CA ALA A 189 19.43 -7.27 -22.14
C ALA A 189 18.57 -7.84 -23.30
N ARG A 190 18.32 -7.10 -24.37
CA ARG A 190 17.36 -7.46 -25.43
C ARG A 190 17.62 -8.84 -26.04
N GLU A 191 18.86 -9.12 -26.39
CA GLU A 191 19.24 -10.39 -27.02
C GLU A 191 19.00 -11.56 -26.06
N ALA A 192 19.48 -11.45 -24.82
CA ALA A 192 19.29 -12.47 -23.79
C ALA A 192 17.79 -12.66 -23.44
N TRP A 193 17.04 -11.58 -23.40
CA TRP A 193 15.59 -11.62 -23.11
C TRP A 193 14.81 -12.30 -24.24
N GLN A 194 15.12 -11.98 -25.49
CA GLN A 194 14.50 -12.61 -26.66
C GLN A 194 14.82 -14.10 -26.72
N TRP A 195 16.09 -14.47 -26.51
CA TRP A 195 16.52 -15.85 -26.41
C TRP A 195 15.77 -16.63 -25.32
N ALA A 196 15.63 -16.04 -24.13
CA ALA A 196 14.94 -16.67 -23.01
C ALA A 196 13.44 -16.89 -23.28
N LYS A 197 12.79 -15.97 -24.04
CA LYS A 197 11.41 -16.13 -24.51
C LYS A 197 11.29 -17.28 -25.49
N GLU A 198 12.14 -17.32 -26.51
CA GLU A 198 12.14 -18.38 -27.54
C GLU A 198 12.35 -19.75 -26.92
N LYS A 199 13.20 -19.81 -25.89
CA LYS A 199 13.49 -21.04 -25.13
C LYS A 199 12.46 -21.33 -24.03
N LYS A 200 11.41 -20.52 -23.87
CA LYS A 200 10.36 -20.67 -22.83
C LYS A 200 10.89 -20.67 -21.38
N ILE A 201 12.05 -20.06 -21.16
CA ILE A 201 12.63 -19.85 -19.82
C ILE A 201 11.81 -18.79 -19.08
N THR A 202 11.42 -17.74 -19.78
CA THR A 202 10.50 -16.68 -19.30
C THR A 202 9.30 -16.54 -20.22
N ASP A 203 8.21 -15.99 -19.73
CA ASP A 203 7.04 -15.59 -20.53
C ASP A 203 7.27 -14.31 -21.34
N GLY A 204 8.39 -13.61 -21.06
CA GLY A 204 8.75 -12.35 -21.70
C GLY A 204 8.07 -11.13 -21.14
N SER A 205 7.35 -11.24 -20.03
CA SER A 205 6.78 -10.13 -19.29
C SER A 205 7.78 -9.56 -18.27
N ARG A 206 7.57 -8.32 -17.85
CA ARG A 206 8.23 -7.71 -16.69
C ARG A 206 9.77 -7.69 -16.72
N PRO A 207 10.43 -7.16 -17.79
CA PRO A 207 11.88 -7.20 -17.93
C PRO A 207 12.64 -6.39 -16.89
N HIS A 208 11.98 -5.48 -16.17
CA HIS A 208 12.60 -4.57 -15.19
C HIS A 208 12.21 -4.88 -13.74
N ASP A 209 11.46 -5.97 -13.51
CA ASP A 209 11.05 -6.35 -12.17
C ASP A 209 12.12 -7.11 -11.41
N THR A 210 11.99 -7.11 -10.08
CA THR A 210 12.77 -7.98 -9.21
C THR A 210 12.30 -9.43 -9.38
N CYS A 211 13.24 -10.34 -9.62
CA CYS A 211 12.97 -11.76 -9.66
C CYS A 211 12.98 -12.34 -8.24
N THR A 212 11.97 -13.11 -7.89
CA THR A 212 11.97 -13.87 -6.64
C THR A 212 12.95 -15.05 -6.72
N ARG A 213 13.37 -15.59 -5.56
CA ARG A 213 14.22 -16.79 -5.55
C ARG A 213 13.55 -17.99 -6.23
N GLU A 214 12.23 -18.13 -6.08
CA GLU A 214 11.46 -19.21 -6.71
C GLU A 214 11.42 -19.06 -8.24
N GLU A 215 11.19 -17.83 -8.73
CA GLU A 215 11.22 -17.55 -10.17
C GLU A 215 12.61 -17.83 -10.76
N LEU A 216 13.69 -17.37 -10.09
CA LEU A 216 15.05 -17.63 -10.53
C LEU A 216 15.37 -19.12 -10.58
N VAL A 217 15.05 -19.87 -9.53
CA VAL A 217 15.27 -21.33 -9.49
C VAL A 217 14.44 -22.03 -10.56
N THR A 218 13.21 -21.60 -10.81
CA THR A 218 12.36 -22.15 -11.87
C THR A 218 12.94 -21.89 -13.26
N MET A 219 13.49 -20.70 -13.52
CA MET A 219 14.15 -20.36 -14.78
C MET A 219 15.40 -21.21 -14.99
N LEU A 220 16.25 -21.37 -13.97
CA LEU A 220 17.45 -22.21 -14.00
C LEU A 220 17.10 -23.69 -14.22
N TYR A 221 16.04 -24.19 -13.59
CA TYR A 221 15.56 -25.55 -13.80
C TYR A 221 15.09 -25.80 -15.24
N ARG A 222 14.34 -24.86 -15.81
CA ARG A 222 13.92 -24.96 -17.23
C ARG A 222 15.10 -24.94 -18.18
N TYR A 223 16.09 -24.10 -17.91
CA TYR A 223 17.34 -24.06 -18.70
C TYR A 223 18.08 -25.39 -18.62
N HIS A 224 18.28 -25.96 -17.42
CA HIS A 224 18.92 -27.24 -17.20
C HIS A 224 18.20 -28.39 -17.95
N LYS A 225 16.88 -28.45 -17.89
CA LYS A 225 16.10 -29.45 -18.62
C LYS A 225 16.27 -29.37 -20.15
N MET A 226 16.44 -28.19 -20.68
CA MET A 226 16.70 -28.01 -22.11
C MET A 226 18.10 -28.58 -22.54
N GLU A 227 19.09 -28.51 -21.64
CA GLU A 227 20.42 -29.07 -21.92
C GLU A 227 20.43 -30.61 -21.85
N GLU A 228 19.53 -31.22 -21.06
CA GLU A 228 19.38 -32.69 -20.99
C GLU A 228 18.67 -33.27 -22.23
N ASP A 229 17.88 -32.48 -22.94
CA ASP A 229 17.11 -32.89 -24.12
C ASP A 229 17.86 -32.63 -25.43
N LEU A 230 19.14 -32.18 -25.39
CA LEU A 230 20.04 -31.99 -26.52
C LEU A 230 21.08 -33.12 -26.63
#